data_403e2b2a400e359945c97e47fad40844
#
_entry.id   403e2b2a400e359945c97e47fad40844
#
_cell.length_a   1.000
_cell.length_b   1.000
_cell.length_c   1.000
_cell.angle_alpha   90.00
_cell.angle_beta   90.00
_cell.angle_gamma   90.00
#
_symmetry.space_group_name_H-M   'P 1'
#
loop_
_entity.id
_entity.type
_entity.pdbx_description
1 polymer ?
#
loop_
_entity_poly.entity_id
_entity_poly.type
_entity_poly.pdbx_seq_one_letter_code
_entity_poly.pdbx_strand_id
1 'polypeptide(L)'
;MSLREKTISGAKWSAIATVIIIGLGLVQMTVLARIIDNHQFGLLTVSLVIIALADTLSDFGIANSIIQRKEISHLELTTLYWLNVGLGLVVCVAVFLLSDAIGDVLNNPDLAPLIKTLSLAFVVIPHGQQFRALMQKELEFNKIGMIETSAVLAGFTFTVVSAHFWPLAMTAILGYLVNSAVRTLLFGYFGRKIYRPGLHFSLASV
;
A
#
# COMPACT_ATOMS: atom_id res chain seq x y z
N MET A 1 -3.59 -18.41 25.30
CA MET A 1 -3.74 -19.02 23.95
C MET A 1 -2.43 -19.71 23.59
N SER A 2 -2.46 -20.98 23.17
CA SER A 2 -1.30 -21.68 22.66
C SER A 2 -0.84 -21.07 21.32
N LEU A 3 0.45 -21.27 20.96
CA LEU A 3 0.98 -20.79 19.68
C LEU A 3 0.17 -21.32 18.49
N ARG A 4 -0.27 -22.57 18.57
CA ARG A 4 -1.13 -23.23 17.59
C ARG A 4 -2.50 -22.55 17.43
N GLU A 5 -3.13 -22.16 18.53
CA GLU A 5 -4.44 -21.45 18.49
C GLU A 5 -4.31 -20.06 17.87
N LYS A 6 -3.23 -19.31 18.19
CA LYS A 6 -2.94 -18.01 17.57
C LYS A 6 -2.74 -18.14 16.06
N THR A 7 -1.99 -19.15 15.62
CA THR A 7 -1.72 -19.37 14.18
C THR A 7 -2.99 -19.76 13.42
N ILE A 8 -3.81 -20.67 13.97
CA ILE A 8 -5.07 -21.08 13.33
C ILE A 8 -6.07 -19.91 13.26
N SER A 9 -6.23 -19.17 14.35
CA SER A 9 -7.08 -17.98 14.38
C SER A 9 -6.60 -16.92 13.39
N GLY A 10 -5.29 -16.68 13.35
CA GLY A 10 -4.68 -15.73 12.43
C GLY A 10 -4.91 -16.11 10.96
N ALA A 11 -4.72 -17.38 10.59
CA ALA A 11 -4.97 -17.87 9.24
C ALA A 11 -6.44 -17.69 8.80
N LYS A 12 -7.39 -17.96 9.71
CA LYS A 12 -8.82 -17.74 9.44
C LYS A 12 -9.14 -16.27 9.19
N TRP A 13 -8.65 -15.37 10.05
CA TRP A 13 -8.87 -13.93 9.89
C TRP A 13 -8.22 -13.38 8.62
N SER A 14 -7.01 -13.84 8.29
CA SER A 14 -6.33 -13.46 7.05
C SER A 14 -7.13 -13.92 5.82
N ALA A 15 -7.65 -15.16 5.82
CA ALA A 15 -8.48 -15.66 4.73
C ALA A 15 -9.78 -14.86 4.57
N ILE A 16 -10.48 -14.55 5.67
CA ILE A 16 -11.70 -13.73 5.65
C ILE A 16 -11.40 -12.33 5.10
N ALA A 17 -10.33 -11.66 5.61
CA ALA A 17 -9.93 -10.36 5.13
C ALA A 17 -9.63 -10.38 3.63
N THR A 18 -8.89 -11.38 3.15
CA THR A 18 -8.56 -11.54 1.72
C THR A 18 -9.82 -11.67 0.88
N VAL A 19 -10.80 -12.50 1.29
CA VAL A 19 -12.07 -12.66 0.56
C VAL A 19 -12.84 -11.35 0.50
N ILE A 20 -12.91 -10.59 1.60
CA ILE A 20 -13.56 -9.28 1.64
C ILE A 20 -12.85 -8.29 0.70
N ILE A 21 -11.51 -8.23 0.74
CA ILE A 21 -10.72 -7.33 -0.09
C ILE A 21 -10.91 -7.62 -1.58
N ILE A 22 -10.85 -8.91 -1.96
CA ILE A 22 -11.08 -9.32 -3.36
C ILE A 22 -12.53 -9.01 -3.76
N GLY A 23 -13.50 -9.32 -2.92
CA GLY A 23 -14.91 -9.03 -3.18
C GLY A 23 -15.18 -7.54 -3.38
N LEU A 24 -14.63 -6.68 -2.52
CA LEU A 24 -14.73 -5.22 -2.67
C LEU A 24 -14.05 -4.73 -3.97
N GLY A 25 -12.90 -5.30 -4.33
CA GLY A 25 -12.22 -4.98 -5.58
C GLY A 25 -13.07 -5.30 -6.81
N LEU A 26 -13.70 -6.48 -6.85
CA LEU A 26 -14.61 -6.88 -7.93
C LEU A 26 -15.85 -5.98 -8.01
N VAL A 27 -16.46 -5.64 -6.86
CA VAL A 27 -17.58 -4.70 -6.80
C VAL A 27 -17.16 -3.32 -7.28
N GLN A 28 -16.00 -2.82 -6.84
CA GLN A 28 -15.47 -1.53 -7.29
C GLN A 28 -15.30 -1.48 -8.81
N MET A 29 -14.67 -2.50 -9.39
CA MET A 29 -14.49 -2.58 -10.85
C MET A 29 -15.82 -2.62 -11.59
N THR A 30 -16.79 -3.41 -11.10
CA THR A 30 -18.12 -3.50 -11.69
C THR A 30 -18.87 -2.17 -11.64
N VAL A 31 -18.77 -1.45 -10.53
CA VAL A 31 -19.40 -0.13 -10.36
C VAL A 31 -18.73 0.89 -11.28
N LEU A 32 -17.39 0.94 -11.31
CA LEU A 32 -16.65 1.86 -12.16
C LEU A 32 -16.92 1.61 -13.65
N ALA A 33 -16.98 0.35 -14.09
CA ALA A 33 -17.29 -0.01 -15.48
C ALA A 33 -18.68 0.48 -15.95
N ARG A 34 -19.57 0.82 -15.01
CA ARG A 34 -20.91 1.39 -15.34
C ARG A 34 -20.94 2.91 -15.29
N ILE A 35 -20.02 3.53 -14.58
CA ILE A 35 -20.02 4.98 -14.30
C ILE A 35 -19.08 5.72 -15.25
N ILE A 36 -17.88 5.17 -15.50
CA ILE A 36 -16.86 5.81 -16.32
C ILE A 36 -16.95 5.34 -17.78
N ASP A 37 -16.56 6.20 -18.72
CA ASP A 37 -16.52 5.85 -20.14
C ASP A 37 -15.39 4.87 -20.50
N ASN A 38 -15.42 4.32 -21.72
CA ASN A 38 -14.47 3.33 -22.17
C ASN A 38 -13.02 3.83 -22.21
N HIS A 39 -12.80 5.12 -22.51
CA HIS A 39 -11.47 5.72 -22.52
C HIS A 39 -10.90 5.79 -21.09
N GLN A 40 -11.68 6.33 -20.15
CA GLN A 40 -11.31 6.39 -18.73
C GLN A 40 -11.12 4.98 -18.13
N PHE A 41 -11.94 4.01 -18.55
CA PHE A 41 -11.77 2.63 -18.11
C PHE A 41 -10.46 2.02 -18.64
N GLY A 42 -10.05 2.35 -19.87
CA GLY A 42 -8.75 1.99 -20.41
C GLY A 42 -7.59 2.58 -19.61
N LEU A 43 -7.65 3.88 -19.26
CA LEU A 43 -6.68 4.56 -18.39
C LEU A 43 -6.59 3.89 -17.01
N LEU A 44 -7.75 3.57 -16.42
CA LEU A 44 -7.81 2.85 -15.15
C LEU A 44 -7.12 1.49 -15.24
N THR A 45 -7.36 0.72 -16.29
CA THR A 45 -6.76 -0.62 -16.46
C THR A 45 -5.24 -0.55 -16.53
N VAL A 46 -4.68 0.40 -17.28
CA VAL A 46 -3.22 0.63 -17.32
C VAL A 46 -2.71 1.06 -15.95
N SER A 47 -3.44 1.95 -15.27
CA SER A 47 -3.07 2.41 -13.92
C SER A 47 -3.05 1.28 -12.89
N LEU A 48 -3.92 0.27 -12.99
CA LEU A 48 -3.90 -0.91 -12.12
C LEU A 48 -2.61 -1.73 -12.28
N VAL A 49 -2.08 -1.83 -13.49
CA VAL A 49 -0.78 -2.50 -13.71
C VAL A 49 0.33 -1.71 -13.01
N ILE A 50 0.30 -0.39 -13.11
CA ILE A 50 1.29 0.48 -12.45
C ILE A 50 1.15 0.38 -10.91
N ILE A 51 -0.07 0.31 -10.39
CA ILE A 51 -0.34 0.08 -8.96
C ILE A 51 0.27 -1.25 -8.51
N ALA A 52 0.05 -2.32 -9.25
CA ALA A 52 0.60 -3.64 -8.92
C ALA A 52 2.15 -3.63 -8.91
N LEU A 53 2.77 -2.94 -9.85
CA LEU A 53 4.22 -2.72 -9.85
C LEU A 53 4.66 -1.88 -8.64
N ALA A 54 3.92 -0.81 -8.31
CA ALA A 54 4.20 0.04 -7.16
C ALA A 54 4.15 -0.74 -5.84
N ASP A 55 3.13 -1.57 -5.64
CA ASP A 55 3.00 -2.41 -4.46
C ASP A 55 4.16 -3.41 -4.35
N THR A 56 4.55 -4.03 -5.48
CA THR A 56 5.67 -4.98 -5.53
C THR A 56 7.00 -4.30 -5.22
N LEU A 57 7.26 -3.14 -5.83
CA LEU A 57 8.49 -2.38 -5.60
C LEU A 57 8.56 -1.79 -4.18
N SER A 58 7.43 -1.43 -3.60
CA SER A 58 7.40 -0.84 -2.25
C SER A 58 7.84 -1.82 -1.15
N ASP A 59 7.83 -3.13 -1.39
CA ASP A 59 8.23 -4.12 -0.38
C ASP A 59 9.76 -4.26 -0.24
N PHE A 60 10.58 -3.91 -1.25
CA PHE A 60 12.06 -3.95 -1.27
C PHE A 60 12.71 -5.06 -0.43
N GLY A 61 11.96 -6.12 -0.08
CA GLY A 61 12.43 -7.23 0.75
C GLY A 61 12.69 -6.90 2.23
N ILE A 62 12.44 -5.67 2.68
CA ILE A 62 12.68 -5.23 4.07
C ILE A 62 11.76 -5.98 5.03
N ALA A 63 10.49 -6.17 4.65
CA ALA A 63 9.55 -6.94 5.45
C ALA A 63 10.04 -8.38 5.67
N ASN A 64 10.55 -9.03 4.62
CA ASN A 64 11.12 -10.38 4.71
C ASN A 64 12.35 -10.44 5.61
N SER A 65 13.23 -9.43 5.53
CA SER A 65 14.41 -9.33 6.39
C SER A 65 14.03 -9.22 7.88
N ILE A 66 12.99 -8.47 8.21
CA ILE A 66 12.50 -8.32 9.58
C ILE A 66 11.89 -9.62 10.10
N ILE A 67 11.12 -10.33 9.27
CA ILE A 67 10.43 -11.57 9.68
C ILE A 67 11.41 -12.72 9.87
N GLN A 68 12.45 -12.83 9.02
CA GLN A 68 13.39 -13.94 9.04
C GLN A 68 14.41 -13.85 10.18
N ARG A 69 14.79 -12.67 10.63
CA ARG A 69 15.75 -12.49 11.73
C ARG A 69 15.10 -12.78 13.08
N LYS A 70 15.71 -13.64 13.91
CA LYS A 70 15.22 -13.98 15.26
C LYS A 70 15.27 -12.77 16.19
N GLU A 71 16.38 -12.05 16.20
CA GLU A 71 16.60 -10.85 16.99
C GLU A 71 17.01 -9.71 16.06
N ILE A 72 16.43 -8.53 16.28
CA ILE A 72 16.75 -7.30 15.55
C ILE A 72 16.87 -6.20 16.58
N SER A 73 18.00 -5.50 16.56
CA SER A 73 18.23 -4.37 17.46
C SER A 73 17.34 -3.17 17.09
N HIS A 74 17.08 -2.30 18.08
CA HIS A 74 16.31 -1.08 17.83
C HIS A 74 16.99 -0.16 16.78
N LEU A 75 18.33 -0.18 16.74
CA LEU A 75 19.11 0.62 15.79
C LEU A 75 18.94 0.09 14.35
N GLU A 76 19.00 -1.24 14.17
CA GLU A 76 18.75 -1.88 12.86
C GLU A 76 17.34 -1.57 12.35
N LEU A 77 16.32 -1.70 13.20
CA LEU A 77 14.95 -1.35 12.84
C LEU A 77 14.83 0.12 12.42
N THR A 78 15.48 1.04 13.14
CA THR A 78 15.47 2.47 12.81
C THR A 78 16.15 2.74 11.47
N THR A 79 17.29 2.08 11.22
CA THR A 79 18.02 2.21 9.96
C THR A 79 17.20 1.67 8.78
N LEU A 80 16.61 0.48 8.93
CA LEU A 80 15.72 -0.12 7.92
C LEU A 80 14.50 0.77 7.62
N TYR A 81 13.93 1.40 8.65
CA TYR A 81 12.81 2.34 8.48
C TYR A 81 13.20 3.51 7.59
N TRP A 82 14.28 4.21 7.91
CA TRP A 82 14.72 5.37 7.13
C TRP A 82 15.24 5.02 5.75
N LEU A 83 15.87 3.83 5.59
CA LEU A 83 16.23 3.31 4.26
C LEU A 83 14.99 3.09 3.39
N ASN A 84 13.95 2.48 3.95
CA ASN A 84 12.70 2.23 3.21
C ASN A 84 12.02 3.54 2.80
N VAL A 85 11.95 4.50 3.71
CA VAL A 85 11.38 5.84 3.43
C VAL A 85 12.21 6.57 2.38
N GLY A 86 13.55 6.53 2.50
CA GLY A 86 14.46 7.14 1.52
C GLY A 86 14.34 6.52 0.13
N LEU A 87 14.31 5.19 0.04
CA LEU A 87 14.08 4.48 -1.22
C LEU A 87 12.71 4.81 -1.82
N GLY A 88 11.66 4.84 -1.00
CA GLY A 88 10.32 5.25 -1.43
C GLY A 88 10.31 6.66 -2.02
N LEU A 89 11.03 7.60 -1.40
CA LEU A 89 11.16 8.96 -1.93
C LEU A 89 11.90 8.99 -3.27
N VAL A 90 12.99 8.24 -3.40
CA VAL A 90 13.75 8.14 -4.68
C VAL A 90 12.85 7.57 -5.78
N VAL A 91 12.10 6.50 -5.50
CA VAL A 91 11.17 5.91 -6.48
C VAL A 91 10.03 6.88 -6.81
N CYS A 92 9.48 7.58 -5.83
CA CYS A 92 8.47 8.61 -6.05
C CYS A 92 8.96 9.66 -7.05
N VAL A 93 10.15 10.23 -6.81
CA VAL A 93 10.75 11.26 -7.69
C VAL A 93 11.01 10.67 -9.08
N ALA A 94 11.57 9.47 -9.17
CA ALA A 94 11.85 8.82 -10.45
C ALA A 94 10.57 8.59 -11.26
N VAL A 95 9.51 8.02 -10.65
CA VAL A 95 8.22 7.77 -11.31
C VAL A 95 7.55 9.08 -11.70
N PHE A 96 7.60 10.10 -10.84
CA PHE A 96 7.05 11.42 -11.12
C PHE A 96 7.71 12.07 -12.34
N LEU A 97 9.04 12.04 -12.41
CA LEU A 97 9.79 12.63 -13.53
C LEU A 97 9.64 11.82 -14.83
N LEU A 98 9.51 10.51 -14.74
CA LEU A 98 9.35 9.63 -15.90
C LEU A 98 7.89 9.54 -16.39
N SER A 99 6.92 10.11 -15.68
CA SER A 99 5.49 9.97 -15.99
C SER A 99 5.11 10.47 -17.38
N ASP A 100 5.68 11.58 -17.84
CA ASP A 100 5.41 12.12 -19.18
C ASP A 100 6.01 11.18 -20.25
N ALA A 101 7.27 10.75 -20.07
CA ALA A 101 7.90 9.78 -20.97
C ALA A 101 7.15 8.44 -21.03
N ILE A 102 6.60 7.96 -19.92
CA ILE A 102 5.77 6.74 -19.90
C ILE A 102 4.47 6.97 -20.68
N GLY A 103 3.83 8.12 -20.54
CA GLY A 103 2.65 8.51 -21.33
C GLY A 103 2.94 8.53 -22.84
N ASP A 104 4.07 9.12 -23.21
CA ASP A 104 4.51 9.19 -24.62
C ASP A 104 4.80 7.80 -25.21
N VAL A 105 5.54 6.95 -24.48
CA VAL A 105 5.85 5.56 -24.93
C VAL A 105 4.58 4.74 -25.10
N LEU A 106 3.57 4.93 -24.25
CA LEU A 106 2.29 4.25 -24.35
C LEU A 106 1.31 4.94 -25.32
N ASN A 107 1.76 6.00 -26.04
CA ASN A 107 0.94 6.82 -26.93
C ASN A 107 -0.36 7.32 -26.27
N ASN A 108 -0.30 7.62 -24.97
CA ASN A 108 -1.44 8.10 -24.21
C ASN A 108 -1.02 9.13 -23.15
N PRO A 109 -1.01 10.42 -23.51
CA PRO A 109 -0.56 11.49 -22.61
C PRO A 109 -1.46 11.67 -21.38
N ASP A 110 -2.72 11.20 -21.43
CA ASP A 110 -3.65 11.26 -20.29
C ASP A 110 -3.23 10.35 -19.13
N LEU A 111 -2.30 9.42 -19.35
CA LEU A 111 -1.70 8.60 -18.30
C LEU A 111 -0.74 9.39 -17.40
N ALA A 112 -0.06 10.39 -17.93
CA ALA A 112 0.95 11.13 -17.18
C ALA A 112 0.44 11.74 -15.86
N PRO A 113 -0.70 12.45 -15.81
CA PRO A 113 -1.24 12.97 -14.55
C PRO A 113 -1.65 11.87 -13.57
N LEU A 114 -2.12 10.72 -14.06
CA LEU A 114 -2.45 9.56 -13.23
C LEU A 114 -1.20 8.97 -12.57
N ILE A 115 -0.13 8.78 -13.35
CA ILE A 115 1.15 8.26 -12.88
C ILE A 115 1.81 9.23 -11.88
N LYS A 116 1.78 10.54 -12.18
CA LYS A 116 2.26 11.59 -11.25
C LYS A 116 1.55 11.52 -9.90
N THR A 117 0.23 11.40 -9.93
CA THR A 117 -0.56 11.29 -8.70
C THR A 117 -0.26 9.98 -7.97
N LEU A 118 -0.17 8.87 -8.71
CA LEU A 118 0.14 7.55 -8.15
C LEU A 118 1.54 7.49 -7.50
N SER A 119 2.51 8.26 -8.02
CA SER A 119 3.87 8.28 -7.45
C SER A 119 3.90 8.65 -5.97
N LEU A 120 2.91 9.43 -5.48
CA LEU A 120 2.78 9.78 -4.06
C LEU A 120 2.59 8.55 -3.15
N ALA A 121 2.10 7.44 -3.69
CA ALA A 121 1.97 6.19 -2.94
C ALA A 121 3.33 5.69 -2.42
N PHE A 122 4.41 5.89 -3.19
CA PHE A 122 5.76 5.50 -2.80
C PHE A 122 6.30 6.29 -1.60
N VAL A 123 5.76 7.47 -1.32
CA VAL A 123 6.08 8.21 -0.09
C VAL A 123 5.25 7.69 1.08
N VAL A 124 3.98 7.36 0.86
CA VAL A 124 3.05 7.00 1.92
C VAL A 124 3.26 5.57 2.42
N ILE A 125 3.37 4.60 1.50
CA ILE A 125 3.39 3.16 1.82
C ILE A 125 4.55 2.76 2.74
N PRO A 126 5.81 3.22 2.53
CA PRO A 126 6.94 2.79 3.35
C PRO A 126 6.78 3.04 4.84
N HIS A 127 6.07 4.12 5.22
CA HIS A 127 5.85 4.46 6.62
C HIS A 127 5.00 3.43 7.38
N GLY A 128 4.13 2.69 6.71
CA GLY A 128 3.29 1.65 7.32
C GLY A 128 3.89 0.26 7.26
N GLN A 129 4.75 0.00 6.27
CA GLN A 129 5.20 -1.34 5.90
C GLN A 129 6.00 -2.04 6.99
N GLN A 130 6.90 -1.33 7.67
CA GLN A 130 7.67 -1.88 8.77
C GLN A 130 6.80 -2.27 9.96
N PHE A 131 5.81 -1.47 10.31
CA PHE A 131 4.86 -1.78 11.38
C PHE A 131 4.03 -3.02 11.04
N ARG A 132 3.62 -3.18 9.78
CA ARG A 132 2.97 -4.38 9.28
C ARG A 132 3.86 -5.61 9.46
N ALA A 133 5.14 -5.54 9.07
CA ALA A 133 6.10 -6.64 9.21
C ALA A 133 6.31 -7.03 10.68
N LEU A 134 6.43 -6.06 11.58
CA LEU A 134 6.55 -6.30 13.02
C LEU A 134 5.29 -6.96 13.60
N MET A 135 4.09 -6.48 13.24
CA MET A 135 2.84 -7.11 13.66
C MET A 135 2.70 -8.53 13.12
N GLN A 136 3.21 -8.80 11.90
CA GLN A 136 3.24 -10.15 11.32
C GLN A 136 4.20 -11.06 12.08
N LYS A 137 5.37 -10.56 12.49
CA LYS A 137 6.33 -11.27 13.34
C LYS A 137 5.72 -11.63 14.70
N GLU A 138 4.92 -10.75 15.28
CA GLU A 138 4.16 -10.96 16.52
C GLU A 138 2.89 -11.83 16.35
N LEU A 139 2.64 -12.34 15.14
CA LEU A 139 1.45 -13.14 14.80
C LEU A 139 0.12 -12.40 15.06
N GLU A 140 0.11 -11.08 14.94
CA GLU A 140 -1.10 -10.25 15.13
C GLU A 140 -1.97 -10.16 13.87
N PHE A 141 -2.19 -11.29 13.17
CA PHE A 141 -2.91 -11.35 11.90
C PHE A 141 -4.35 -10.81 11.98
N ASN A 142 -4.99 -10.92 13.14
CA ASN A 142 -6.34 -10.36 13.36
C ASN A 142 -6.34 -8.84 13.18
N LYS A 143 -5.36 -8.15 13.79
CA LYS A 143 -5.23 -6.69 13.66
C LYS A 143 -4.85 -6.29 12.25
N ILE A 144 -3.92 -7.05 11.61
CA ILE A 144 -3.54 -6.82 10.22
C ILE A 144 -4.77 -6.90 9.32
N GLY A 145 -5.56 -7.98 9.42
CA GLY A 145 -6.78 -8.14 8.63
C GLY A 145 -7.80 -7.03 8.86
N MET A 146 -8.00 -6.58 10.10
CA MET A 146 -8.89 -5.45 10.41
C MET A 146 -8.40 -4.15 9.79
N ILE A 147 -7.09 -3.85 9.88
CA ILE A 147 -6.48 -2.65 9.31
C ILE A 147 -6.62 -2.66 7.79
N GLU A 148 -6.24 -3.75 7.13
CA GLU A 148 -6.31 -3.88 5.67
C GLU A 148 -7.74 -3.77 5.15
N THR A 149 -8.69 -4.45 5.79
CA THR A 149 -10.12 -4.36 5.42
C THR A 149 -10.66 -2.94 5.61
N SER A 150 -10.34 -2.28 6.73
CA SER A 150 -10.77 -0.89 6.99
C SER A 150 -10.21 0.08 5.96
N ALA A 151 -8.94 -0.08 5.59
CA ALA A 151 -8.28 0.75 4.59
C ALA A 151 -8.91 0.56 3.20
N VAL A 152 -9.17 -0.69 2.80
CA VAL A 152 -9.84 -1.00 1.53
C VAL A 152 -11.25 -0.44 1.49
N LEU A 153 -12.02 -0.55 2.58
CA LEU A 153 -13.35 0.05 2.68
C LEU A 153 -13.31 1.57 2.53
N ALA A 154 -12.34 2.23 3.16
CA ALA A 154 -12.18 3.69 3.02
C ALA A 154 -11.86 4.08 1.57
N GLY A 155 -10.90 3.40 0.93
CA GLY A 155 -10.55 3.64 -0.48
C GLY A 155 -11.71 3.34 -1.42
N PHE A 156 -12.41 2.22 -1.23
CA PHE A 156 -13.59 1.84 -2.00
C PHE A 156 -14.69 2.90 -1.90
N THR A 157 -15.05 3.30 -0.68
CA THR A 157 -16.09 4.30 -0.45
C THR A 157 -15.72 5.63 -1.11
N PHE A 158 -14.48 6.08 -0.93
CA PHE A 158 -14.00 7.29 -1.57
C PHE A 158 -14.08 7.20 -3.10
N THR A 159 -13.61 6.09 -3.70
CA THR A 159 -13.64 5.90 -5.16
C THR A 159 -15.06 5.93 -5.69
N VAL A 160 -15.97 5.17 -5.11
CA VAL A 160 -17.36 5.06 -5.60
C VAL A 160 -18.10 6.38 -5.45
N VAL A 161 -17.94 7.05 -4.31
CA VAL A 161 -18.58 8.34 -4.07
C VAL A 161 -18.03 9.41 -5.01
N SER A 162 -16.71 9.52 -5.15
CA SER A 162 -16.09 10.52 -6.01
C SER A 162 -16.37 10.25 -7.50
N ALA A 163 -16.38 8.99 -7.94
CA ALA A 163 -16.72 8.64 -9.34
C ALA A 163 -18.15 9.01 -9.74
N HIS A 164 -19.07 9.07 -8.77
CA HIS A 164 -20.43 9.55 -9.05
C HIS A 164 -20.48 11.04 -9.41
N PHE A 165 -19.60 11.85 -8.86
CA PHE A 165 -19.52 13.29 -9.16
C PHE A 165 -18.53 13.60 -10.28
N TRP A 166 -17.44 12.86 -10.37
CA TRP A 166 -16.37 13.01 -11.37
C TRP A 166 -16.01 11.62 -11.93
N PRO A 167 -16.67 11.19 -13.03
CA PRO A 167 -16.48 9.87 -13.60
C PRO A 167 -15.16 9.76 -14.38
N LEU A 168 -14.03 9.88 -13.68
CA LEU A 168 -12.67 9.87 -14.21
C LEU A 168 -11.85 8.73 -13.60
N ALA A 169 -10.89 8.19 -14.34
CA ALA A 169 -9.91 7.22 -13.84
C ALA A 169 -9.14 7.74 -12.60
N MET A 170 -8.94 9.06 -12.52
CA MET A 170 -8.28 9.72 -11.40
C MET A 170 -8.94 9.42 -10.05
N THR A 171 -10.27 9.22 -10.00
CA THR A 171 -10.97 8.92 -8.75
C THR A 171 -10.53 7.58 -8.15
N ALA A 172 -10.21 6.59 -8.99
CA ALA A 172 -9.68 5.29 -8.53
C ALA A 172 -8.25 5.44 -8.00
N ILE A 173 -7.41 6.28 -8.64
CA ILE A 173 -6.05 6.57 -8.16
C ILE A 173 -6.10 7.29 -6.80
N LEU A 174 -6.96 8.27 -6.66
CA LEU A 174 -7.15 8.96 -5.38
C LEU A 174 -7.70 8.01 -4.31
N GLY A 175 -8.62 7.10 -4.67
CA GLY A 175 -9.10 6.07 -3.76
C GLY A 175 -8.00 5.10 -3.32
N TYR A 176 -7.07 4.74 -4.19
CA TYR A 176 -5.90 3.96 -3.84
C TYR A 176 -4.96 4.72 -2.87
N LEU A 177 -4.77 6.03 -3.07
CA LEU A 177 -4.01 6.86 -2.14
C LEU A 177 -4.69 6.96 -0.77
N VAL A 178 -6.03 7.11 -0.73
CA VAL A 178 -6.81 7.08 0.51
C VAL A 178 -6.64 5.75 1.23
N ASN A 179 -6.78 4.62 0.51
CA ASN A 179 -6.51 3.29 1.05
C ASN A 179 -5.10 3.22 1.66
N SER A 180 -4.07 3.61 0.89
CA SER A 180 -2.68 3.58 1.32
C SER A 180 -2.42 4.47 2.54
N ALA A 181 -3.01 5.67 2.58
CA ALA A 181 -2.90 6.60 3.71
C ALA A 181 -3.57 6.04 4.97
N VAL A 182 -4.81 5.55 4.87
CA VAL A 182 -5.54 4.94 6.00
C VAL A 182 -4.79 3.72 6.51
N ARG A 183 -4.33 2.84 5.62
CA ARG A 183 -3.52 1.67 5.96
C ARG A 183 -2.26 2.06 6.74
N THR A 184 -1.51 3.02 6.23
CA THR A 184 -0.27 3.52 6.85
C THR A 184 -0.53 4.15 8.21
N LEU A 185 -1.55 4.99 8.34
CA LEU A 185 -1.92 5.62 9.60
C LEU A 185 -2.34 4.59 10.66
N LEU A 186 -3.14 3.61 10.29
CA LEU A 186 -3.57 2.55 11.21
C LEU A 186 -2.41 1.64 11.61
N PHE A 187 -1.56 1.21 10.68
CA PHE A 187 -0.36 0.46 11.03
C PHE A 187 0.58 1.27 11.93
N GLY A 188 0.77 2.56 11.65
CA GLY A 188 1.55 3.45 12.51
C GLY A 188 0.93 3.59 13.90
N TYR A 189 -0.38 3.76 14.01
CA TYR A 189 -1.07 3.89 15.29
C TYR A 189 -0.94 2.63 16.16
N PHE A 190 -1.24 1.46 15.60
CA PHE A 190 -1.14 0.20 16.34
C PHE A 190 0.30 -0.27 16.52
N GLY A 191 1.16 -0.09 15.52
CA GLY A 191 2.55 -0.54 15.52
C GLY A 191 3.47 0.28 16.44
N ARG A 192 3.15 1.55 16.72
CA ARG A 192 3.91 2.38 17.67
C ARG A 192 3.97 1.82 19.09
N LYS A 193 3.09 0.88 19.42
CA LYS A 193 3.15 0.14 20.70
C LYS A 193 4.25 -0.91 20.72
N ILE A 194 4.64 -1.44 19.55
CA ILE A 194 5.67 -2.46 19.38
C ILE A 194 7.03 -1.78 19.19
N TYR A 195 7.06 -0.73 18.36
CA TYR A 195 8.29 -0.05 17.98
C TYR A 195 8.03 1.44 17.70
N ARG A 196 8.99 2.29 18.07
CA ARG A 196 8.99 3.72 17.73
C ARG A 196 10.27 4.05 16.98
N PRO A 197 10.20 4.55 15.73
CA PRO A 197 11.39 4.95 14.97
C PRO A 197 12.16 6.03 15.72
N GLY A 198 13.46 5.82 15.90
CA GLY A 198 14.39 6.83 16.39
C GLY A 198 14.93 7.70 15.24
N LEU A 199 15.69 8.73 15.59
CA LEU A 199 16.37 9.60 14.61
C LEU A 199 17.81 9.13 14.30
N HIS A 200 18.30 8.08 14.98
CA HIS A 200 19.68 7.61 14.82
C HIS A 200 19.74 6.64 13.64
N PHE A 201 20.55 6.99 12.66
CA PHE A 201 20.78 6.23 11.43
C PHE A 201 22.23 5.73 11.41
N SER A 202 22.44 4.43 11.20
CA SER A 202 23.77 3.82 11.08
C SER A 202 23.75 2.74 10.00
N LEU A 203 24.35 3.03 8.84
CA LEU A 203 24.51 2.04 7.75
C LEU A 203 25.37 0.83 8.15
N ALA A 204 26.27 0.99 9.13
CA ALA A 204 27.13 -0.09 9.61
C ALA A 204 26.40 -1.16 10.43
N SER A 205 25.10 -0.95 10.79
CA SER A 205 24.31 -1.89 11.60
C SER A 205 23.41 -2.82 10.79
N VAL A 206 23.33 -2.66 9.48
CA VAL A 206 22.52 -3.45 8.54
C VAL A 206 23.39 -4.34 7.66
#